data_dc9605df4a122e90f494b73a1f8ad3e3
#
_entry.id   dc9605df4a122e90f494b73a1f8ad3e3
#
_cell.length_a   1.000
_cell.length_b   1.000
_cell.length_c   1.000
_cell.angle_alpha   90.00
_cell.angle_beta   90.00
_cell.angle_gamma   90.00
#
_symmetry.space_group_name_H-M   'P 1'
#
loop_
_entity.id
_entity.type
_entity.pdbx_description
1 polymer ?
#
loop_
_entity_poly.entity_id
_entity_poly.type
_entity_poly.pdbx_seq_one_letter_code
_entity_poly.pdbx_strand_id
1 'polypeptide(L)'
;MENYTVYLDAETTSGDQIHADIVSYTGLLVRDKDNKIVDEFTYFSRPRISRCYQVDAYLVNGFSPYETEKHEYSNHGLAKKLNETFTRWKNKGHLKFNAFAGYNFDFLLTSQTWFSNLYSFPWLFSTNASQMDTLPIARNMEYYRPEILKTELNKKSNKVFKLSSLCNLNGFPIAKAHTSYDDTVGLKNLTESITKEDLLEQLSKKTISCRDVTFRIFGL
;
A
#
# COMPACT_ATOMS: atom_id res chain seq x y z
N MET A 1 -5.87 -14.95 19.36
CA MET A 1 -5.27 -15.01 18.00
C MET A 1 -4.43 -13.74 17.84
N GLU A 2 -3.22 -13.81 17.27
CA GLU A 2 -2.38 -12.64 17.08
C GLU A 2 -2.92 -11.73 15.97
N ASN A 3 -2.64 -10.44 16.05
CA ASN A 3 -2.98 -9.45 15.03
C ASN A 3 -1.73 -9.07 14.23
N TYR A 4 -1.89 -8.93 12.95
CA TYR A 4 -0.83 -8.56 12.02
C TYR A 4 -1.31 -7.49 11.05
N THR A 5 -0.43 -6.54 10.75
CA THR A 5 -0.62 -5.59 9.66
C THR A 5 0.24 -6.01 8.47
N VAL A 6 -0.37 -6.11 7.30
CA VAL A 6 0.30 -6.39 6.02
C VAL A 6 0.44 -5.09 5.27
N TYR A 7 1.66 -4.59 5.15
CA TYR A 7 1.97 -3.42 4.32
C TYR A 7 2.25 -3.89 2.90
N LEU A 8 1.69 -3.20 1.92
CA LEU A 8 1.74 -3.57 0.51
C LEU A 8 2.12 -2.38 -0.36
N ASP A 9 2.88 -2.66 -1.41
CA ASP A 9 3.16 -1.73 -2.50
C ASP A 9 3.36 -2.48 -3.81
N ALA A 10 2.93 -1.89 -4.94
CA ALA A 10 2.99 -2.48 -6.26
C ALA A 10 3.56 -1.50 -7.29
N GLU A 11 4.59 -1.92 -8.01
CA GLU A 11 5.02 -1.26 -9.23
C GLU A 11 4.31 -1.85 -10.46
N THR A 12 3.99 -1.00 -11.42
CA THR A 12 3.10 -1.38 -12.53
C THR A 12 3.60 -0.90 -13.88
N THR A 13 3.01 -1.45 -14.94
CA THR A 13 3.29 -1.04 -16.33
C THR A 13 2.67 0.31 -16.71
N SER A 14 1.74 0.83 -15.91
CA SER A 14 0.96 2.02 -16.24
C SER A 14 0.33 2.61 -14.98
N GLY A 15 0.12 3.93 -14.97
CA GLY A 15 -0.75 4.61 -14.01
C GLY A 15 -2.24 4.40 -14.27
N ASP A 16 -2.62 3.82 -15.39
CA ASP A 16 -4.01 3.48 -15.70
C ASP A 16 -4.37 2.13 -15.06
N GLN A 17 -5.16 2.19 -14.01
CA GLN A 17 -5.57 1.03 -13.21
C GLN A 17 -6.26 -0.08 -14.00
N ILE A 18 -6.98 0.27 -15.07
CA ILE A 18 -7.74 -0.71 -15.88
C ILE A 18 -6.80 -1.52 -16.77
N HIS A 19 -5.74 -0.91 -17.27
CA HIS A 19 -4.84 -1.50 -18.26
C HIS A 19 -3.46 -1.86 -17.71
N ALA A 20 -3.18 -1.53 -16.46
CA ALA A 20 -1.92 -1.86 -15.80
C ALA A 20 -1.82 -3.35 -15.47
N ASP A 21 -0.59 -3.86 -15.53
CA ASP A 21 -0.19 -5.13 -14.92
C ASP A 21 0.86 -4.84 -13.85
N ILE A 22 0.87 -5.65 -12.80
CA ILE A 22 1.88 -5.59 -11.75
C ILE A 22 3.20 -6.13 -12.30
N VAL A 23 4.29 -5.40 -12.11
CA VAL A 23 5.66 -5.82 -12.47
C VAL A 23 6.50 -6.18 -11.24
N SER A 24 6.23 -5.55 -10.12
CA SER A 24 6.82 -5.87 -8.81
C SER A 24 5.76 -5.72 -7.72
N TYR A 25 5.77 -6.61 -6.75
CA TYR A 25 4.84 -6.57 -5.63
C TYR A 25 5.56 -6.96 -4.34
N THR A 26 5.52 -6.09 -3.36
CA THR A 26 6.11 -6.33 -2.04
C THR A 26 5.03 -6.39 -0.97
N GLY A 27 5.21 -7.29 -0.01
CA GLY A 27 4.41 -7.36 1.20
C GLY A 27 5.29 -7.59 2.42
N LEU A 28 5.03 -6.83 3.49
CA LEU A 28 5.64 -7.02 4.79
C LEU A 28 4.56 -7.45 5.79
N LEU A 29 4.74 -8.58 6.45
CA LEU A 29 3.89 -9.02 7.56
C LEU A 29 4.47 -8.53 8.88
N VAL A 30 3.81 -7.57 9.49
CA VAL A 30 4.22 -6.95 10.75
C VAL A 30 3.31 -7.40 11.88
N ARG A 31 3.91 -7.87 12.97
CA ARG A 31 3.16 -8.24 14.17
C ARG A 31 2.82 -6.99 14.98
N ASP A 32 1.52 -6.74 15.21
CA ASP A 32 1.03 -5.48 15.81
C ASP A 32 1.57 -5.22 17.23
N LYS A 33 1.76 -6.27 18.04
CA LYS A 33 2.14 -6.12 19.45
C LYS A 33 3.54 -5.53 19.69
N ASP A 34 4.46 -5.73 18.75
CA ASP A 34 5.87 -5.30 18.87
C ASP A 34 6.43 -4.64 17.61
N ASN A 35 5.58 -4.40 16.61
CA ASN A 35 5.91 -3.79 15.31
C ASN A 35 7.06 -4.52 14.57
N LYS A 36 7.23 -5.82 14.83
CA LYS A 36 8.29 -6.61 14.23
C LYS A 36 7.86 -7.19 12.88
N ILE A 37 8.65 -7.00 11.84
CA ILE A 37 8.50 -7.74 10.58
C ILE A 37 8.79 -9.22 10.89
N VAL A 38 7.82 -10.09 10.63
CA VAL A 38 7.89 -11.53 10.91
C VAL A 38 7.93 -12.37 9.65
N ASP A 39 7.59 -11.78 8.52
CA ASP A 39 7.71 -12.39 7.19
C ASP A 39 7.63 -11.30 6.12
N GLU A 40 8.19 -11.54 4.94
CA GLU A 40 8.18 -10.60 3.82
C GLU A 40 8.29 -11.32 2.48
N PHE A 41 7.90 -10.64 1.42
CA PHE A 41 8.19 -11.07 0.05
C PHE A 41 8.34 -9.87 -0.88
N THR A 42 9.10 -10.06 -1.95
CA THR A 42 9.06 -9.26 -3.17
C THR A 42 8.98 -10.21 -4.36
N TYR A 43 7.91 -10.11 -5.13
CA TYR A 43 7.69 -10.92 -6.31
C TYR A 43 7.74 -10.05 -7.56
N PHE A 44 8.45 -10.52 -8.58
CA PHE A 44 8.57 -9.86 -9.87
C PHE A 44 7.77 -10.64 -10.90
N SER A 45 6.94 -9.94 -11.68
CA SER A 45 6.10 -10.60 -12.68
C SER A 45 6.27 -10.02 -14.09
N ARG A 46 6.07 -10.88 -15.07
CA ARG A 46 6.00 -10.52 -16.48
C ARG A 46 4.60 -10.01 -16.78
N PRO A 47 4.48 -8.77 -17.28
CA PRO A 47 3.19 -8.27 -17.72
C PRO A 47 2.66 -9.04 -18.93
N ARG A 48 1.36 -9.01 -19.13
CA ARG A 48 0.72 -9.61 -20.30
C ARG A 48 1.08 -8.82 -21.54
N ILE A 49 1.36 -9.51 -22.66
CA ILE A 49 1.74 -8.89 -23.95
C ILE A 49 0.67 -7.90 -24.44
N SER A 50 -0.61 -8.14 -24.10
CA SER A 50 -1.73 -7.28 -24.47
C SER A 50 -1.82 -5.98 -23.68
N ARG A 51 -0.95 -5.77 -22.68
CA ARG A 51 -0.99 -4.57 -21.84
C ARG A 51 0.00 -3.53 -22.32
N CYS A 52 -0.45 -2.28 -22.33
CA CYS A 52 0.40 -1.15 -22.68
C CYS A 52 1.41 -0.89 -21.56
N TYR A 53 2.68 -0.85 -21.93
CA TYR A 53 3.73 -0.33 -21.08
C TYR A 53 3.84 1.17 -21.31
N GLN A 54 3.48 1.99 -20.33
CA GLN A 54 3.59 3.43 -20.46
C GLN A 54 5.02 3.88 -20.14
N VAL A 55 5.55 4.76 -20.99
CA VAL A 55 6.90 5.32 -20.81
C VAL A 55 7.04 5.99 -19.44
N ASP A 56 5.99 6.68 -18.98
CA ASP A 56 6.00 7.35 -17.68
C ASP A 56 6.15 6.37 -16.52
N ALA A 57 5.54 5.19 -16.58
CA ALA A 57 5.71 4.15 -15.58
C ALA A 57 7.17 3.64 -15.55
N TYR A 58 7.77 3.40 -16.71
CA TYR A 58 9.17 3.01 -16.81
C TYR A 58 10.11 4.07 -16.24
N LEU A 59 9.88 5.34 -16.54
CA LEU A 59 10.69 6.45 -16.01
C LEU A 59 10.59 6.57 -14.49
N VAL A 60 9.47 6.17 -13.91
CA VAL A 60 9.23 6.21 -12.48
C VAL A 60 9.84 5.01 -11.76
N ASN A 61 9.51 3.80 -12.18
CA ASN A 61 9.90 2.57 -11.48
C ASN A 61 11.17 1.89 -12.04
N GLY A 62 11.65 2.32 -13.20
CA GLY A 62 12.88 1.83 -13.82
C GLY A 62 12.78 0.45 -14.49
N PHE A 63 11.58 -0.16 -14.55
CA PHE A 63 11.40 -1.47 -15.18
C PHE A 63 11.12 -1.34 -16.67
N SER A 64 12.11 -1.62 -17.52
CA SER A 64 11.91 -1.69 -18.97
C SER A 64 11.11 -2.94 -19.38
N PRO A 65 10.40 -2.92 -20.54
CA PRO A 65 9.74 -4.11 -21.06
C PRO A 65 10.70 -5.30 -21.22
N TYR A 66 11.93 -5.04 -21.66
CA TYR A 66 12.96 -6.09 -21.84
C TYR A 66 13.40 -6.74 -20.51
N GLU A 67 13.46 -5.98 -19.43
CA GLU A 67 13.79 -6.50 -18.09
C GLU A 67 12.65 -7.30 -17.52
N THR A 68 11.41 -6.80 -17.67
CA THR A 68 10.23 -7.48 -17.15
C THR A 68 9.94 -8.82 -17.83
N GLU A 69 10.36 -9.01 -19.08
CA GLU A 69 10.28 -10.33 -19.76
C GLU A 69 11.08 -11.42 -19.05
N LYS A 70 12.10 -11.05 -18.29
CA LYS A 70 12.96 -11.97 -17.54
C LYS A 70 12.46 -12.28 -16.15
N HIS A 71 11.41 -11.61 -15.68
CA HIS A 71 10.86 -11.83 -14.36
C HIS A 71 10.34 -13.26 -14.19
N GLU A 72 10.44 -13.76 -12.96
CA GLU A 72 10.18 -15.18 -12.63
C GLU A 72 8.73 -15.59 -12.92
N TYR A 73 7.77 -14.74 -12.51
CA TYR A 73 6.36 -15.12 -12.57
C TYR A 73 5.66 -14.51 -13.79
N SER A 74 4.77 -15.29 -14.41
CA SER A 74 3.71 -14.72 -15.24
C SER A 74 2.67 -14.05 -14.34
N ASN A 75 1.77 -13.25 -14.89
CA ASN A 75 0.65 -12.67 -14.15
C ASN A 75 -0.16 -13.73 -13.37
N HIS A 76 -0.42 -14.89 -14.00
CA HIS A 76 -1.03 -16.04 -13.33
C HIS A 76 -0.16 -16.63 -12.21
N GLY A 77 1.14 -16.76 -12.44
CA GLY A 77 2.10 -17.24 -11.45
C GLY A 77 2.18 -16.32 -10.24
N LEU A 78 2.18 -14.99 -10.47
CA LEU A 78 2.10 -14.00 -9.40
C LEU A 78 0.82 -14.17 -8.57
N ALA A 79 -0.35 -14.25 -9.22
CA ALA A 79 -1.62 -14.42 -8.52
C ALA A 79 -1.62 -15.70 -7.64
N LYS A 80 -1.09 -16.80 -8.16
CA LYS A 80 -0.92 -18.06 -7.41
C LYS A 80 -0.01 -17.86 -6.20
N LYS A 81 1.14 -17.23 -6.37
CA LYS A 81 2.11 -16.98 -5.28
C LYS A 81 1.54 -16.09 -4.19
N LEU A 82 0.88 -15.01 -4.58
CA LEU A 82 0.21 -14.13 -3.63
C LEU A 82 -0.86 -14.89 -2.84
N ASN A 83 -1.68 -15.71 -3.51
CA ASN A 83 -2.71 -16.51 -2.84
C ASN A 83 -2.09 -17.49 -1.81
N GLU A 84 -1.02 -18.19 -2.18
CA GLU A 84 -0.29 -19.09 -1.28
C GLU A 84 0.26 -18.33 -0.05
N THR A 85 0.89 -17.18 -0.28
CA THR A 85 1.51 -16.37 0.77
C THR A 85 0.49 -15.80 1.72
N PHE A 86 -0.58 -15.17 1.22
CA PHE A 86 -1.60 -14.59 2.08
C PHE A 86 -2.42 -15.65 2.82
N THR A 87 -2.66 -16.82 2.23
CA THR A 87 -3.27 -17.95 2.93
C THR A 87 -2.38 -18.41 4.09
N ARG A 88 -1.08 -18.54 3.86
CA ARG A 88 -0.10 -18.88 4.91
C ARG A 88 -0.10 -17.81 6.02
N TRP A 89 -0.15 -16.53 5.68
CA TRP A 89 -0.18 -15.43 6.64
C TRP A 89 -1.49 -15.41 7.44
N LYS A 90 -2.62 -15.62 6.79
CA LYS A 90 -3.93 -15.74 7.46
C LYS A 90 -3.96 -16.83 8.53
N ASN A 91 -3.26 -17.93 8.29
CA ASN A 91 -3.18 -19.02 9.26
C ASN A 91 -2.36 -18.66 10.51
N LYS A 92 -1.57 -17.57 10.48
CA LYS A 92 -0.85 -17.05 11.67
C LYS A 92 -1.76 -16.21 12.58
N GLY A 93 -2.77 -15.54 12.04
CA GLY A 93 -3.66 -14.68 12.81
C GLY A 93 -4.57 -13.78 11.97
N HIS A 94 -5.11 -12.75 12.61
CA HIS A 94 -5.92 -11.74 11.94
C HIS A 94 -5.03 -10.81 11.13
N LEU A 95 -5.38 -10.61 9.85
CA LEU A 95 -4.68 -9.72 8.95
C LEU A 95 -5.46 -8.42 8.74
N LYS A 96 -4.74 -7.29 8.84
CA LYS A 96 -5.16 -5.98 8.32
C LYS A 96 -4.23 -5.63 7.18
N PHE A 97 -4.76 -5.06 6.10
CA PHE A 97 -3.97 -4.66 4.95
C PHE A 97 -3.82 -3.15 4.93
N ASN A 98 -2.62 -2.68 4.64
CA ASN A 98 -2.31 -1.26 4.52
C ASN A 98 -1.52 -0.98 3.25
N ALA A 99 -1.93 0.07 2.53
CA ALA A 99 -1.22 0.59 1.37
C ALA A 99 -1.27 2.13 1.38
N PHE A 100 -0.50 2.77 0.49
CA PHE A 100 -0.56 4.21 0.29
C PHE A 100 -1.35 4.50 -0.99
N ALA A 101 -2.48 5.20 -0.88
CA ALA A 101 -3.48 5.32 -1.93
C ALA A 101 -4.07 3.98 -2.41
N GLY A 102 -4.07 2.98 -1.53
CA GLY A 102 -4.32 1.58 -1.84
C GLY A 102 -5.70 1.27 -2.40
N TYR A 103 -6.74 2.00 -1.97
CA TYR A 103 -8.09 1.83 -2.50
C TYR A 103 -8.19 2.16 -3.98
N ASN A 104 -7.41 3.13 -4.42
CA ASN A 104 -7.44 3.58 -5.81
C ASN A 104 -6.40 2.86 -6.68
N PHE A 105 -5.48 2.11 -6.11
CA PHE A 105 -4.41 1.50 -6.88
C PHE A 105 -4.07 0.07 -6.42
N ASP A 106 -3.31 -0.11 -5.34
CA ASP A 106 -2.74 -1.41 -4.96
C ASP A 106 -3.80 -2.50 -4.69
N PHE A 107 -4.86 -2.17 -3.94
CA PHE A 107 -5.92 -3.12 -3.65
C PHE A 107 -6.75 -3.44 -4.89
N LEU A 108 -7.02 -2.44 -5.74
CA LEU A 108 -7.76 -2.62 -6.97
C LEU A 108 -6.99 -3.53 -7.95
N LEU A 109 -5.70 -3.24 -8.18
CA LEU A 109 -4.84 -4.04 -9.04
C LEU A 109 -4.67 -5.46 -8.53
N THR A 110 -4.50 -5.63 -7.23
CA THR A 110 -4.41 -6.95 -6.61
C THR A 110 -5.71 -7.72 -6.86
N SER A 111 -6.86 -7.10 -6.65
CA SER A 111 -8.17 -7.71 -6.90
C SER A 111 -8.33 -8.08 -8.38
N GLN A 112 -7.98 -7.19 -9.30
CA GLN A 112 -8.06 -7.46 -10.75
C GLN A 112 -7.15 -8.60 -11.16
N THR A 113 -5.93 -8.65 -10.61
CA THR A 113 -4.98 -9.75 -10.89
C THR A 113 -5.55 -11.08 -10.43
N TRP A 114 -6.26 -11.13 -9.31
CA TRP A 114 -6.94 -12.32 -8.83
C TRP A 114 -8.12 -12.73 -9.70
N PHE A 115 -9.04 -11.82 -9.95
CA PHE A 115 -10.22 -12.08 -10.75
C PHE A 115 -9.87 -12.54 -12.16
N SER A 116 -8.88 -11.93 -12.79
CA SER A 116 -8.44 -12.31 -14.14
C SER A 116 -7.82 -13.70 -14.20
N ASN A 117 -7.40 -14.26 -13.07
CA ASN A 117 -6.80 -15.59 -12.97
C ASN A 117 -7.69 -16.63 -12.28
N LEU A 118 -8.98 -16.35 -12.09
CA LEU A 118 -10.00 -17.24 -11.53
C LEU A 118 -9.73 -17.71 -10.09
N TYR A 119 -8.91 -16.99 -9.34
CA TYR A 119 -8.78 -17.24 -7.92
C TYR A 119 -9.94 -16.57 -7.18
N SER A 120 -10.73 -17.36 -6.46
CA SER A 120 -11.74 -16.82 -5.55
C SER A 120 -11.04 -16.12 -4.38
N PHE A 121 -11.19 -14.80 -4.32
CA PHE A 121 -10.52 -13.98 -3.33
C PHE A 121 -11.48 -13.13 -2.49
N PRO A 122 -12.54 -13.74 -1.93
CA PRO A 122 -13.59 -12.97 -1.28
C PRO A 122 -13.18 -12.43 0.09
N TRP A 123 -12.22 -13.07 0.76
CA TRP A 123 -12.02 -12.81 2.19
C TRP A 123 -11.01 -11.70 2.52
N LEU A 124 -10.03 -11.44 1.66
CA LEU A 124 -9.01 -10.41 1.91
C LEU A 124 -9.56 -8.99 1.78
N PHE A 125 -10.47 -8.79 0.84
CA PHE A 125 -11.02 -7.48 0.53
C PHE A 125 -12.52 -7.39 0.72
N SER A 126 -13.12 -8.40 1.34
CA SER A 126 -14.58 -8.49 1.51
C SER A 126 -15.16 -7.63 2.63
N THR A 127 -14.31 -7.08 3.50
CA THR A 127 -14.75 -6.19 4.57
C THR A 127 -13.82 -4.98 4.65
N ASN A 128 -14.38 -3.78 4.63
CA ASN A 128 -13.64 -2.52 4.81
C ASN A 128 -12.84 -2.48 6.12
N ALA A 129 -13.20 -3.32 7.10
CA ALA A 129 -12.51 -3.44 8.38
C ALA A 129 -11.10 -4.07 8.28
N SER A 130 -10.77 -4.75 7.18
CA SER A 130 -9.48 -5.41 6.98
C SER A 130 -8.50 -4.59 6.13
N GLN A 131 -8.93 -3.41 5.66
CA GLN A 131 -8.12 -2.55 4.79
C GLN A 131 -7.92 -1.18 5.41
N MET A 132 -6.73 -0.65 5.28
CA MET A 132 -6.36 0.70 5.69
C MET A 132 -5.62 1.38 4.54
N ASP A 133 -5.94 2.64 4.31
CA ASP A 133 -5.20 3.48 3.37
C ASP A 133 -4.53 4.61 4.15
N THR A 134 -3.20 4.66 4.09
CA THR A 134 -2.44 5.67 4.85
C THR A 134 -2.56 7.07 4.25
N LEU A 135 -2.89 7.23 2.96
CA LEU A 135 -3.01 8.56 2.35
C LEU A 135 -4.14 9.41 2.94
N PRO A 136 -5.39 8.93 3.08
CA PRO A 136 -6.43 9.66 3.80
C PRO A 136 -6.06 9.98 5.25
N ILE A 137 -5.41 9.04 5.94
CA ILE A 137 -4.96 9.26 7.32
C ILE A 137 -3.92 10.39 7.37
N ALA A 138 -2.93 10.40 6.48
CA ALA A 138 -1.92 11.44 6.40
C ALA A 138 -2.54 12.83 6.10
N ARG A 139 -3.53 12.91 5.20
CA ARG A 139 -4.25 14.15 4.89
C ARG A 139 -5.03 14.68 6.11
N ASN A 140 -5.70 13.80 6.83
CA ASN A 140 -6.42 14.17 8.04
C ASN A 140 -5.46 14.60 9.16
N MET A 141 -4.37 13.87 9.34
CA MET A 141 -3.34 14.22 10.33
C MET A 141 -2.77 15.61 10.05
N GLU A 142 -2.40 15.90 8.81
CA GLU A 142 -1.89 17.21 8.43
C GLU A 142 -2.91 18.34 8.64
N TYR A 143 -4.19 18.08 8.41
CA TYR A 143 -5.25 19.07 8.62
C TYR A 143 -5.52 19.36 10.11
N TYR A 144 -5.57 18.32 10.95
CA TYR A 144 -5.92 18.46 12.36
C TYR A 144 -4.72 18.60 13.29
N ARG A 145 -3.56 18.09 12.90
CA ARG A 145 -2.32 18.02 13.69
C ARG A 145 -1.08 18.29 12.82
N PRO A 146 -0.99 19.48 12.20
CA PRO A 146 0.13 19.81 11.28
C PRO A 146 1.50 19.81 11.96
N GLU A 147 1.54 19.89 13.29
CA GLU A 147 2.77 19.78 14.07
C GLU A 147 3.35 18.35 14.11
N ILE A 148 2.53 17.32 13.83
CA ILE A 148 2.94 15.91 13.85
C ILE A 148 3.44 15.48 12.48
N LEU A 149 2.71 15.81 11.42
CA LEU A 149 3.05 15.38 10.06
C LEU A 149 3.51 16.57 9.21
N LYS A 150 4.79 16.57 8.85
CA LYS A 150 5.35 17.59 7.95
C LYS A 150 5.01 17.27 6.51
N THR A 151 4.58 18.29 5.77
CA THR A 151 4.30 18.21 4.33
C THR A 151 5.07 19.29 3.58
N GLU A 152 5.40 19.03 2.31
CA GLU A 152 5.97 20.04 1.42
C GLU A 152 4.88 20.76 0.62
N LEU A 153 5.21 21.93 0.11
CA LEU A 153 4.36 22.68 -0.81
C LEU A 153 4.91 22.56 -2.24
N ASN A 154 4.04 22.35 -3.21
CA ASN A 154 4.42 22.44 -4.61
C ASN A 154 4.52 23.91 -5.08
N LYS A 155 4.94 24.13 -6.34
CA LYS A 155 5.08 25.48 -6.94
C LYS A 155 3.79 26.33 -6.92
N LYS A 156 2.63 25.72 -6.71
CA LYS A 156 1.30 26.37 -6.60
C LYS A 156 0.83 26.52 -5.15
N SER A 157 1.73 26.34 -4.17
CA SER A 157 1.45 26.37 -2.74
C SER A 157 0.44 25.31 -2.25
N ASN A 158 0.23 24.25 -3.03
CA ASN A 158 -0.58 23.10 -2.59
C ASN A 158 0.29 22.09 -1.85
N LYS A 159 -0.27 21.49 -0.81
CA LYS A 159 0.40 20.42 -0.04
C LYS A 159 0.59 19.16 -0.89
N VAL A 160 1.75 18.56 -0.76
CA VAL A 160 2.14 17.36 -1.51
C VAL A 160 2.05 16.13 -0.60
N PHE A 161 1.22 15.18 -1.01
CA PHE A 161 1.02 13.91 -0.30
C PHE A 161 1.55 12.74 -1.15
N LYS A 162 2.85 12.76 -1.45
CA LYS A 162 3.57 11.62 -2.02
C LYS A 162 4.25 10.86 -0.90
N LEU A 163 4.24 9.53 -0.94
CA LEU A 163 4.84 8.70 0.09
C LEU A 163 6.31 9.08 0.34
N SER A 164 7.12 9.17 -0.71
CA SER A 164 8.55 9.53 -0.61
C SER A 164 8.77 10.90 0.04
N SER A 165 7.97 11.92 -0.33
CA SER A 165 8.06 13.25 0.27
C SER A 165 7.69 13.23 1.75
N LEU A 166 6.59 12.57 2.11
CA LEU A 166 6.15 12.44 3.50
C LEU A 166 7.20 11.70 4.34
N CYS A 167 7.72 10.59 3.85
CA CYS A 167 8.76 9.82 4.55
C CYS A 167 10.02 10.65 4.78
N ASN A 168 10.52 11.33 3.75
CA ASN A 168 11.74 12.14 3.85
C ASN A 168 11.61 13.29 4.86
N LEU A 169 10.48 14.01 4.83
CA LEU A 169 10.25 15.14 5.75
C LEU A 169 10.03 14.72 7.20
N ASN A 170 9.57 13.49 7.42
CA ASN A 170 9.24 12.99 8.76
C ASN A 170 10.31 12.03 9.33
N GLY A 171 11.50 11.99 8.74
CA GLY A 171 12.66 11.28 9.28
C GLY A 171 12.76 9.79 8.90
N PHE A 172 12.04 9.37 7.87
CA PHE A 172 12.05 8.00 7.33
C PHE A 172 12.47 7.98 5.85
N PRO A 173 13.66 8.47 5.48
CA PRO A 173 14.04 8.59 4.08
C PRO A 173 13.97 7.23 3.37
N ILE A 174 13.29 7.20 2.24
CA ILE A 174 13.23 6.05 1.36
C ILE A 174 14.54 6.00 0.58
N ALA A 175 15.28 4.89 0.68
CA ALA A 175 16.61 4.75 0.09
C ALA A 175 16.56 4.83 -1.43
N LYS A 176 15.59 4.15 -2.04
CA LYS A 176 15.34 4.18 -3.47
C LYS A 176 13.82 4.23 -3.72
N ALA A 177 13.28 5.44 -3.83
CA ALA A 177 11.87 5.63 -4.16
C ALA A 177 11.53 4.93 -5.49
N HIS A 178 10.27 4.45 -5.58
CA HIS A 178 9.76 3.68 -6.71
C HIS A 178 10.41 2.29 -6.87
N THR A 179 10.80 1.70 -5.75
CA THR A 179 10.94 0.26 -5.62
C THR A 179 9.88 -0.23 -4.62
N SER A 180 9.12 -1.23 -4.98
CA SER A 180 8.03 -1.71 -4.11
C SER A 180 8.51 -2.10 -2.71
N TYR A 181 9.75 -2.55 -2.55
CA TYR A 181 10.32 -2.87 -1.24
C TYR A 181 10.57 -1.62 -0.39
N ASP A 182 11.33 -0.66 -0.91
CA ASP A 182 11.69 0.55 -0.15
C ASP A 182 10.45 1.41 0.15
N ASP A 183 9.50 1.46 -0.79
CA ASP A 183 8.23 2.16 -0.59
C ASP A 183 7.36 1.46 0.47
N THR A 184 7.32 0.13 0.51
CA THR A 184 6.61 -0.63 1.56
C THR A 184 7.24 -0.40 2.95
N VAL A 185 8.57 -0.37 3.06
CA VAL A 185 9.28 -0.05 4.32
C VAL A 185 9.00 1.39 4.75
N GLY A 186 9.04 2.34 3.81
CA GLY A 186 8.69 3.73 4.05
C GLY A 186 7.25 3.89 4.54
N LEU A 187 6.31 3.21 3.89
CA LEU A 187 4.90 3.17 4.29
C LEU A 187 4.72 2.65 5.72
N LYS A 188 5.38 1.53 6.06
CA LYS A 188 5.35 0.98 7.42
C LYS A 188 5.81 2.02 8.43
N ASN A 189 6.99 2.60 8.23
CA ASN A 189 7.58 3.57 9.16
C ASN A 189 6.71 4.83 9.32
N LEU A 190 6.20 5.37 8.22
CA LEU A 190 5.30 6.52 8.23
C LEU A 190 4.01 6.19 8.99
N THR A 191 3.37 5.06 8.69
CA THR A 191 2.14 4.65 9.36
C THR A 191 2.34 4.47 10.86
N GLU A 192 3.43 3.82 11.27
CA GLU A 192 3.75 3.64 12.69
C GLU A 192 3.97 4.97 13.42
N SER A 193 4.64 5.93 12.77
CA SER A 193 4.84 7.24 13.37
C SER A 193 3.53 8.01 13.54
N ILE A 194 2.63 7.94 12.56
CA ILE A 194 1.32 8.59 12.61
C ILE A 194 0.41 7.93 13.67
N THR A 195 0.48 6.61 13.81
CA THR A 195 -0.41 5.86 14.73
C THR A 195 0.10 5.80 16.15
N LYS A 196 1.41 5.93 16.40
CA LYS A 196 2.00 5.93 17.76
C LYS A 196 1.54 7.11 18.61
N GLU A 197 1.19 8.23 17.98
CA GLU A 197 0.71 9.40 18.71
C GLU A 197 -0.82 9.44 18.80
N ASP A 198 -1.43 8.36 19.28
CA ASP A 198 -2.77 8.34 19.87
C ASP A 198 -3.86 9.11 19.10
N LEU A 199 -3.87 9.00 17.75
CA LEU A 199 -4.96 9.58 16.97
C LEU A 199 -6.31 9.00 17.40
N LEU A 200 -6.36 7.71 17.70
CA LEU A 200 -7.57 7.03 18.17
C LEU A 200 -7.98 7.48 19.58
N GLU A 201 -7.04 7.69 20.49
CA GLU A 201 -7.34 8.17 21.84
C GLU A 201 -7.75 9.63 21.84
N GLN A 202 -7.14 10.47 21.00
CA GLN A 202 -7.51 11.89 20.89
C GLN A 202 -8.82 12.10 20.13
N LEU A 203 -9.13 11.28 19.13
CA LEU A 203 -10.42 11.27 18.46
C LEU A 203 -11.53 10.80 19.42
N SER A 204 -11.25 9.85 20.31
CA SER A 204 -12.20 9.41 21.34
C SER A 204 -12.45 10.49 22.40
N LYS A 205 -11.43 11.27 22.78
CA LYS A 205 -11.52 12.37 23.75
C LYS A 205 -12.26 13.61 23.20
N LYS A 206 -12.33 13.79 21.86
CA LYS A 206 -13.02 14.93 21.22
C LYS A 206 -14.48 14.67 20.86
N THR A 207 -15.12 13.66 21.41
CA THR A 207 -16.55 13.36 21.19
C THR A 207 -16.96 13.24 19.71
N ILE A 208 -16.07 12.80 18.85
CA ILE A 208 -16.40 12.50 17.45
C ILE A 208 -16.94 11.08 17.43
N SER A 209 -18.19 10.89 17.02
CA SER A 209 -18.78 9.55 16.92
C SER A 209 -18.00 8.67 15.94
N CYS A 210 -17.99 7.37 16.15
CA CYS A 210 -17.39 6.42 15.18
C CYS A 210 -17.93 6.59 13.76
N ARG A 211 -19.20 7.05 13.61
CA ARG A 211 -19.80 7.40 12.33
C ARG A 211 -19.11 8.59 11.66
N ASP A 212 -18.81 9.64 12.41
CA ASP A 212 -18.16 10.84 11.86
C ASP A 212 -16.73 10.56 11.43
N VAL A 213 -16.02 9.69 12.15
CA VAL A 213 -14.67 9.23 11.78
C VAL A 213 -14.72 8.41 10.48
N THR A 214 -15.66 7.48 10.38
CA THR A 214 -15.84 6.65 9.17
C THR A 214 -16.20 7.49 7.96
N PHE A 215 -17.16 8.42 8.07
CA PHE A 215 -17.59 9.29 6.98
C PHE A 215 -16.47 10.27 6.52
N ARG A 216 -15.66 10.78 7.45
CA ARG A 216 -14.60 11.74 7.11
C ARG A 216 -13.29 11.07 6.65
N ILE A 217 -12.97 9.85 7.13
CA ILE A 217 -11.80 9.09 6.70
C ILE A 217 -12.03 8.49 5.30
N PHE A 218 -13.24 8.08 4.97
CA PHE A 218 -13.54 7.39 3.71
C PHE A 218 -14.17 8.28 2.64
N GLY A 219 -14.38 9.57 2.90
CA GLY A 219 -14.88 10.52 1.89
C GLY A 219 -16.27 10.18 1.35
N LEU A 220 -17.10 9.50 2.12
CA LEU A 220 -18.49 9.15 1.81
C LEU A 220 -19.46 10.17 2.39
#